data_e58b0cc4a014d21cc0ab80f402101801
#
_entry.id   e58b0cc4a014d21cc0ab80f402101801
#
_cell.length_a   1.000
_cell.length_b   1.000
_cell.length_c   1.000
_cell.angle_alpha   90.00
_cell.angle_beta   90.00
_cell.angle_gamma   90.00
#
_symmetry.space_group_name_H-M   'P 1'
#
loop_
_entity.id
_entity.type
_entity.pdbx_description
1 polymer ?
#
loop_
_entity_poly.entity_id
_entity_poly.type
_entity_poly.pdbx_seq_one_letter_code
_entity_poly.pdbx_strand_id
1 'polypeptide(L)'
;LDRPSCLHRFKDVYDALGWSPNHLKNIDIWNLRGRSIPMDKLAPRLIRRAAKKNYEAIIIDPIYKVITGDENSADQMANFCNQFDKVCTELGCAVIYCHHHSKGSQGGKKSMDRASGSGVFARDPDALLDLIELEPTDALLKQEENKAICEVCIDYLKNCNKLGEVSQDDMCS
;
A
#
# COMPACT_ATOMS: atom_id res chain seq x y z
N LEU A 1 13.23 -3.00 5.23
CA LEU A 1 13.72 -1.83 5.93
C LEU A 1 14.11 -2.20 7.36
N ASP A 2 15.09 -1.52 7.93
CA ASP A 2 15.37 -1.56 9.35
C ASP A 2 14.42 -0.60 10.10
N ARG A 3 14.47 -0.63 11.44
CA ARG A 3 13.55 0.20 12.23
C ARG A 3 13.75 1.71 12.03
N PRO A 4 14.98 2.25 12.01
CA PRO A 4 15.21 3.67 11.73
C PRO A 4 14.64 4.11 10.37
N SER A 5 14.88 3.32 9.31
CA SER A 5 14.35 3.61 7.97
C SER A 5 12.81 3.59 7.91
N CYS A 6 12.17 2.67 8.64
CA CYS A 6 10.72 2.66 8.75
C CYS A 6 10.19 3.93 9.42
N LEU A 7 10.78 4.32 10.54
CA LEU A 7 10.37 5.52 11.27
C LEU A 7 10.57 6.79 10.44
N HIS A 8 11.66 6.87 9.68
CA HIS A 8 11.92 8.00 8.78
C HIS A 8 10.84 8.11 7.70
N ARG A 9 10.48 6.99 7.04
CA ARG A 9 9.38 6.98 6.06
C ARG A 9 8.03 7.37 6.66
N PHE A 10 7.71 6.90 7.85
CA PHE A 10 6.49 7.35 8.53
C PHE A 10 6.50 8.86 8.76
N LYS A 11 7.65 9.40 9.20
CA LYS A 11 7.79 10.84 9.37
C LYS A 11 7.55 11.59 8.05
N ASP A 12 8.19 11.17 6.96
CA ASP A 12 8.05 11.81 5.65
C ASP A 12 6.58 11.81 5.17
N VAL A 13 5.87 10.68 5.34
CA VAL A 13 4.45 10.58 4.99
C VAL A 13 3.60 11.48 5.87
N TYR A 14 3.85 11.53 7.18
CA TYR A 14 3.12 12.39 8.11
C TYR A 14 3.33 13.86 7.79
N ASP A 15 4.57 14.25 7.51
CA ASP A 15 4.92 15.64 7.14
C ASP A 15 4.23 16.01 5.82
N ALA A 16 4.25 15.15 4.80
CA ALA A 16 3.62 15.38 3.52
C ALA A 16 2.09 15.51 3.61
N LEU A 17 1.46 14.79 4.53
CA LEU A 17 0.01 14.83 4.76
C LEU A 17 -0.40 15.91 5.79
N GLY A 18 0.53 16.63 6.37
CA GLY A 18 0.27 17.60 7.43
C GLY A 18 -0.32 16.96 8.70
N TRP A 19 -0.03 15.69 8.97
CA TRP A 19 -0.56 14.97 10.12
C TRP A 19 0.27 15.19 11.37
N SER A 20 -0.43 15.22 12.51
CA SER A 20 0.25 15.34 13.81
C SER A 20 1.06 14.08 14.13
N PRO A 21 2.34 14.20 14.54
CA PRO A 21 3.15 13.07 14.97
C PRO A 21 2.61 12.36 16.23
N ASN A 22 1.65 12.97 16.94
CA ASN A 22 1.01 12.33 18.09
C ASN A 22 0.27 11.05 17.77
N HIS A 23 -0.14 10.84 16.51
CA HIS A 23 -0.77 9.60 16.06
C HIS A 23 0.19 8.41 16.02
N LEU A 24 1.50 8.66 15.96
CA LEU A 24 2.52 7.58 15.97
C LEU A 24 2.48 6.71 17.23
N LYS A 25 1.93 7.21 18.34
CA LYS A 25 1.70 6.41 19.56
C LYS A 25 0.73 5.23 19.34
N ASN A 26 -0.11 5.29 18.28
CA ASN A 26 -1.07 4.25 17.92
C ASN A 26 -0.46 3.20 17.00
N ILE A 27 0.83 3.33 16.63
CA ILE A 27 1.53 2.43 15.71
C ILE A 27 2.66 1.73 16.45
N ASP A 28 2.59 0.41 16.50
CA ASP A 28 3.71 -0.43 16.96
C ASP A 28 4.37 -1.13 15.77
N ILE A 29 5.67 -0.97 15.62
CA ILE A 29 6.44 -1.59 14.54
C ILE A 29 7.19 -2.81 15.09
N TRP A 30 6.88 -3.97 14.51
CA TRP A 30 7.62 -5.20 14.76
C TRP A 30 8.47 -5.56 13.55
N ASN A 31 9.71 -5.10 13.53
CA ASN A 31 10.63 -5.35 12.45
C ASN A 31 11.20 -6.79 12.53
N LEU A 32 10.83 -7.62 11.54
CA LEU A 32 11.28 -9.01 11.42
C LEU A 32 12.34 -9.21 10.34
N ARG A 33 12.92 -8.14 9.79
CA ARG A 33 13.99 -8.25 8.79
C ARG A 33 15.16 -9.06 9.36
N GLY A 34 15.60 -10.08 8.61
CA GLY A 34 16.65 -11.00 9.04
C GLY A 34 16.23 -11.99 10.13
N ARG A 35 14.96 -11.97 10.56
CA ARG A 35 14.39 -12.85 11.59
C ARG A 35 13.07 -13.44 11.13
N SER A 36 13.02 -13.86 9.86
CA SER A 36 11.82 -14.44 9.27
C SER A 36 11.31 -15.62 10.11
N ILE A 37 10.04 -15.56 10.47
CA ILE A 37 9.37 -16.59 11.28
C ILE A 37 8.18 -17.07 10.46
N PRO A 38 8.05 -18.37 10.19
CA PRO A 38 6.86 -18.93 9.56
C PRO A 38 5.56 -18.55 10.28
N MET A 39 4.47 -18.36 9.54
CA MET A 39 3.21 -17.83 10.09
C MET A 39 2.61 -18.72 11.18
N ASP A 40 2.73 -20.03 11.07
CA ASP A 40 2.31 -21.00 12.09
C ASP A 40 2.95 -20.75 13.48
N LYS A 41 4.21 -20.27 13.48
CA LYS A 41 4.95 -19.89 14.69
C LYS A 41 4.79 -18.42 15.03
N LEU A 42 4.50 -17.58 14.04
CA LEU A 42 4.32 -16.14 14.22
C LEU A 42 2.96 -15.83 14.85
N ALA A 43 1.88 -16.44 14.37
CA ALA A 43 0.52 -16.17 14.83
C ALA A 43 0.36 -16.32 16.36
N PRO A 44 0.80 -17.38 17.03
CA PRO A 44 0.71 -17.47 18.49
C PRO A 44 1.50 -16.39 19.23
N ARG A 45 2.62 -15.93 18.64
CA ARG A 45 3.43 -14.84 19.23
C ARG A 45 2.76 -13.48 19.04
N LEU A 46 2.14 -13.25 17.88
CA LEU A 46 1.36 -12.05 17.59
C LEU A 46 0.19 -11.95 18.57
N ILE A 47 -0.63 -13.00 18.65
CA ILE A 47 -1.78 -13.07 19.55
C ILE A 47 -1.36 -12.74 20.99
N ARG A 48 -0.37 -13.43 21.53
CA ARG A 48 0.11 -13.19 22.89
C ARG A 48 0.62 -11.76 23.15
N ARG A 49 1.29 -11.14 22.16
CA ARG A 49 1.78 -9.77 22.31
C ARG A 49 0.70 -8.74 22.12
N ALA A 50 -0.14 -8.94 21.10
CA ALA A 50 -1.18 -8.00 20.73
C ALA A 50 -2.38 -8.02 21.70
N ALA A 51 -2.66 -9.15 22.34
CA ALA A 51 -3.73 -9.25 23.34
C ALA A 51 -3.59 -8.28 24.54
N LYS A 52 -2.43 -7.67 24.72
CA LYS A 52 -2.20 -6.67 25.76
C LYS A 52 -2.63 -5.25 25.35
N LYS A 53 -3.01 -5.06 24.11
CA LYS A 53 -3.42 -3.79 23.52
C LYS A 53 -4.61 -4.03 22.60
N ASN A 54 -5.47 -3.05 22.46
CA ASN A 54 -6.60 -3.10 21.54
C ASN A 54 -6.14 -2.55 20.18
N TYR A 55 -5.62 -3.42 19.32
CA TYR A 55 -5.31 -3.04 17.95
C TYR A 55 -6.53 -3.18 17.06
N GLU A 56 -6.79 -2.21 16.21
CA GLU A 56 -7.81 -2.26 15.17
C GLU A 56 -7.35 -3.09 13.96
N ALA A 57 -6.04 -3.09 13.67
CA ALA A 57 -5.47 -3.83 12.57
C ALA A 57 -4.05 -4.32 12.84
N ILE A 58 -3.71 -5.45 12.23
CA ILE A 58 -2.35 -5.98 12.12
C ILE A 58 -1.97 -6.00 10.65
N ILE A 59 -0.86 -5.34 10.30
CA ILE A 59 -0.37 -5.24 8.92
C ILE A 59 0.87 -6.10 8.75
N ILE A 60 0.87 -6.98 7.75
CA ILE A 60 2.00 -7.87 7.40
C ILE A 60 2.52 -7.50 6.02
N ASP A 61 3.70 -6.91 5.96
CA ASP A 61 4.32 -6.42 4.72
C ASP A 61 5.79 -6.86 4.64
N PRO A 62 6.14 -7.69 3.67
CA PRO A 62 5.28 -8.46 2.77
C PRO A 62 4.97 -9.88 3.29
N ILE A 63 3.86 -10.44 2.82
CA ILE A 63 3.37 -11.78 3.23
C ILE A 63 4.36 -12.90 2.91
N TYR A 64 5.06 -12.86 1.76
CA TYR A 64 5.96 -13.93 1.33
C TYR A 64 7.11 -14.22 2.31
N LYS A 65 7.39 -13.30 3.23
CA LYS A 65 8.41 -13.51 4.28
C LYS A 65 7.96 -14.45 5.38
N VAL A 66 6.67 -14.70 5.49
CA VAL A 66 6.06 -15.54 6.54
C VAL A 66 5.33 -16.75 5.96
N ILE A 67 5.24 -16.88 4.63
CA ILE A 67 4.68 -18.05 3.95
C ILE A 67 5.45 -19.30 4.33
N THR A 68 4.71 -20.37 4.55
CA THR A 68 5.22 -21.71 4.83
C THR A 68 4.69 -22.66 3.77
N GLY A 69 5.57 -23.46 3.20
CA GLY A 69 5.21 -24.46 2.19
C GLY A 69 5.23 -23.93 0.75
N ASP A 70 4.61 -24.66 -0.15
CA ASP A 70 4.53 -24.34 -1.58
C ASP A 70 3.40 -23.33 -1.83
N GLU A 71 3.76 -22.14 -2.30
CA GLU A 71 2.83 -21.04 -2.62
C GLU A 71 1.82 -21.43 -3.70
N ASN A 72 2.12 -22.44 -4.54
CA ASN A 72 1.21 -22.93 -5.58
C ASN A 72 0.26 -24.04 -5.08
N SER A 73 0.47 -24.58 -3.90
CA SER A 73 -0.39 -25.59 -3.30
C SER A 73 -1.59 -24.95 -2.62
N ALA A 74 -2.80 -25.22 -3.14
CA ALA A 74 -4.03 -24.66 -2.59
C ALA A 74 -4.26 -25.05 -1.12
N ASP A 75 -4.02 -26.33 -0.78
CA ASP A 75 -4.23 -26.84 0.58
C ASP A 75 -3.26 -26.22 1.58
N GLN A 76 -1.98 -26.05 1.19
CA GLN A 76 -0.99 -25.43 2.04
C GLN A 76 -1.28 -23.95 2.24
N MET A 77 -1.73 -23.27 1.19
CA MET A 77 -2.09 -21.85 1.27
C MET A 77 -3.40 -21.64 2.04
N ALA A 78 -4.39 -22.52 1.93
CA ALA A 78 -5.57 -22.45 2.79
C ALA A 78 -5.20 -22.61 4.27
N ASN A 79 -4.36 -23.58 4.62
CA ASN A 79 -3.86 -23.74 5.99
C ASN A 79 -3.03 -22.52 6.47
N PHE A 80 -2.32 -21.87 5.57
CA PHE A 80 -1.59 -20.66 5.85
C PHE A 80 -2.55 -19.48 6.12
N CYS A 81 -3.58 -19.28 5.29
CA CYS A 81 -4.58 -18.23 5.46
C CYS A 81 -5.41 -18.42 6.74
N ASN A 82 -5.73 -19.63 7.12
CA ASN A 82 -6.38 -19.96 8.39
C ASN A 82 -5.61 -19.43 9.63
N GLN A 83 -4.31 -19.14 9.52
CA GLN A 83 -3.58 -18.49 10.61
C GLN A 83 -3.98 -17.03 10.79
N PHE A 84 -4.39 -16.35 9.72
CA PHE A 84 -4.91 -14.98 9.80
C PHE A 84 -6.28 -14.95 10.44
N ASP A 85 -7.18 -15.87 10.06
CA ASP A 85 -8.50 -16.02 10.70
C ASP A 85 -8.38 -16.23 12.20
N LYS A 86 -7.41 -17.05 12.59
CA LYS A 86 -7.12 -17.25 14.01
C LYS A 86 -6.67 -15.96 14.69
N VAL A 87 -5.80 -15.17 14.06
CA VAL A 87 -5.36 -13.87 14.60
C VAL A 87 -6.55 -12.91 14.70
N CYS A 88 -7.37 -12.81 13.64
CA CYS A 88 -8.57 -11.98 13.64
C CYS A 88 -9.51 -12.35 14.79
N THR A 89 -9.82 -13.64 14.92
CA THR A 89 -10.77 -14.16 15.91
C THR A 89 -10.29 -13.95 17.35
N GLU A 90 -9.02 -14.24 17.61
CA GLU A 90 -8.45 -14.16 18.97
C GLU A 90 -8.22 -12.71 19.44
N LEU A 91 -8.01 -11.79 18.52
CA LEU A 91 -7.70 -10.39 18.83
C LEU A 91 -8.85 -9.42 18.56
N GLY A 92 -9.85 -9.83 17.78
CA GLY A 92 -10.96 -8.95 17.38
C GLY A 92 -10.49 -7.80 16.48
N CYS A 93 -9.44 -8.01 15.66
CA CYS A 93 -8.85 -6.98 14.80
C CYS A 93 -8.79 -7.44 13.34
N ALA A 94 -8.71 -6.49 12.39
CA ALA A 94 -8.46 -6.81 11.00
C ALA A 94 -7.01 -7.28 10.77
N VAL A 95 -6.79 -8.22 9.85
CA VAL A 95 -5.46 -8.53 9.34
C VAL A 95 -5.35 -8.06 7.89
N ILE A 96 -4.37 -7.22 7.61
CA ILE A 96 -4.06 -6.68 6.30
C ILE A 96 -2.69 -7.23 5.89
N TYR A 97 -2.61 -7.84 4.72
CA TYR A 97 -1.32 -8.31 4.21
C TYR A 97 -1.04 -7.81 2.80
N CYS A 98 0.23 -7.52 2.53
CA CYS A 98 0.70 -7.07 1.24
C CYS A 98 1.26 -8.25 0.45
N HIS A 99 0.72 -8.48 -0.74
CA HIS A 99 1.15 -9.53 -1.65
C HIS A 99 1.56 -8.94 -3.00
N HIS A 100 2.55 -9.55 -3.65
CA HIS A 100 2.99 -9.10 -4.96
C HIS A 100 2.09 -9.62 -6.07
N HIS A 101 1.91 -8.82 -7.11
CA HIS A 101 1.28 -9.28 -8.35
C HIS A 101 2.16 -10.32 -9.06
N SER A 102 1.52 -11.22 -9.80
CA SER A 102 2.20 -12.12 -10.73
C SER A 102 2.91 -11.31 -11.83
N LYS A 103 3.96 -11.88 -12.42
CA LYS A 103 4.74 -11.21 -13.49
C LYS A 103 3.86 -10.85 -14.70
N GLY A 104 4.23 -9.79 -15.41
CA GLY A 104 3.59 -9.30 -16.62
C GLY A 104 2.63 -8.14 -16.39
N SER A 105 2.05 -7.61 -17.49
CA SER A 105 1.11 -6.49 -17.43
C SER A 105 -0.11 -6.82 -16.60
N GLN A 106 -0.49 -5.92 -15.72
CA GLN A 106 -1.61 -6.11 -14.78
C GLN A 106 -2.89 -5.41 -15.23
N GLY A 107 -2.80 -4.44 -16.16
CA GLY A 107 -3.94 -3.62 -16.57
C GLY A 107 -5.11 -4.42 -17.15
N GLY A 108 -4.83 -5.47 -17.91
CA GLY A 108 -5.86 -6.34 -18.52
C GLY A 108 -6.32 -7.50 -17.65
N LYS A 109 -5.73 -7.75 -16.48
CA LYS A 109 -6.10 -8.86 -15.59
C LYS A 109 -7.24 -8.46 -14.65
N LYS A 110 -8.12 -9.41 -14.33
CA LYS A 110 -9.06 -9.24 -13.21
C LYS A 110 -8.31 -9.25 -11.89
N SER A 111 -8.84 -8.58 -10.88
CA SER A 111 -8.25 -8.51 -9.53
C SER A 111 -7.87 -9.88 -8.99
N MET A 112 -8.77 -10.85 -9.14
CA MET A 112 -8.56 -12.23 -8.69
C MET A 112 -7.39 -12.97 -9.37
N ASP A 113 -6.95 -12.52 -10.55
CA ASP A 113 -5.91 -13.16 -11.34
C ASP A 113 -4.55 -12.45 -11.22
N ARG A 114 -4.48 -11.39 -10.41
CA ARG A 114 -3.26 -10.58 -10.24
C ARG A 114 -2.31 -11.13 -9.22
N ALA A 115 -2.81 -11.73 -8.15
CA ALA A 115 -1.96 -12.31 -7.11
C ALA A 115 -1.07 -13.41 -7.66
N SER A 116 0.18 -13.47 -7.21
CA SER A 116 1.07 -14.59 -7.52
C SER A 116 0.69 -15.84 -6.69
N GLY A 117 1.06 -17.02 -7.17
CA GLY A 117 0.83 -18.27 -6.48
C GLY A 117 -0.59 -18.80 -6.57
N SER A 118 -1.05 -19.46 -5.52
CA SER A 118 -2.36 -20.11 -5.48
C SER A 118 -3.51 -19.11 -5.52
N GLY A 119 -4.58 -19.42 -6.25
CA GLY A 119 -5.83 -18.66 -6.28
C GLY A 119 -6.53 -18.54 -4.91
N VAL A 120 -6.04 -19.17 -3.87
CA VAL A 120 -6.51 -19.00 -2.48
C VAL A 120 -6.37 -17.55 -2.06
N PHE A 121 -5.24 -16.90 -2.36
CA PHE A 121 -5.00 -15.48 -2.03
C PHE A 121 -6.00 -14.50 -2.64
N ALA A 122 -6.72 -14.91 -3.67
CA ALA A 122 -7.74 -14.09 -4.30
C ALA A 122 -9.16 -14.39 -3.80
N ARG A 123 -9.37 -15.54 -3.15
CA ARG A 123 -10.72 -15.99 -2.73
C ARG A 123 -10.93 -16.01 -1.23
N ASP A 124 -9.84 -16.11 -0.47
CA ASP A 124 -9.88 -16.18 0.99
C ASP A 124 -10.10 -14.82 1.66
N PRO A 125 -9.47 -13.70 1.23
CA PRO A 125 -9.67 -12.41 1.86
C PRO A 125 -11.10 -11.86 1.67
N ASP A 126 -11.63 -11.20 2.72
CA ASP A 126 -12.91 -10.48 2.65
C ASP A 126 -12.86 -9.29 1.68
N ALA A 127 -11.69 -8.70 1.48
CA ALA A 127 -11.49 -7.57 0.58
C ALA A 127 -10.12 -7.61 -0.10
N LEU A 128 -10.08 -7.21 -1.38
CA LEU A 128 -8.87 -7.07 -2.18
C LEU A 128 -8.71 -5.61 -2.61
N LEU A 129 -7.53 -5.06 -2.40
CA LEU A 129 -7.14 -3.75 -2.87
C LEU A 129 -5.91 -3.89 -3.79
N ASP A 130 -6.08 -3.57 -5.07
CA ASP A 130 -5.00 -3.58 -6.05
C ASP A 130 -4.41 -2.19 -6.25
N LEU A 131 -3.11 -2.09 -6.12
CA LEU A 131 -2.33 -0.93 -6.56
C LEU A 131 -1.70 -1.26 -7.91
N ILE A 132 -2.16 -0.58 -8.95
CA ILE A 132 -1.73 -0.81 -10.34
C ILE A 132 -1.04 0.45 -10.83
N GLU A 133 0.18 0.31 -11.33
CA GLU A 133 0.83 1.36 -12.07
C GLU A 133 0.11 1.57 -13.39
N LEU A 134 -0.32 2.79 -13.65
CA LEU A 134 -0.95 3.19 -14.90
C LEU A 134 0.10 3.88 -15.77
N GLU A 135 0.21 3.42 -17.01
CA GLU A 135 0.97 4.14 -18.03
C GLU A 135 0.07 5.26 -18.58
N PRO A 136 0.42 6.53 -18.39
CA PRO A 136 -0.35 7.62 -18.94
C PRO A 136 -0.32 7.56 -20.47
N THR A 137 -1.44 7.86 -21.10
CA THR A 137 -1.49 7.99 -22.57
C THR A 137 -0.75 9.25 -23.02
N ASP A 138 -0.23 9.26 -24.25
CA ASP A 138 0.42 10.44 -24.83
C ASP A 138 -0.50 11.67 -24.80
N ALA A 139 -1.80 11.46 -24.96
CA ALA A 139 -2.80 12.53 -24.88
C ALA A 139 -2.89 13.14 -23.47
N LEU A 140 -2.84 12.30 -22.43
CA LEU A 140 -2.85 12.75 -21.04
C LEU A 140 -1.55 13.49 -20.68
N LEU A 141 -0.41 12.95 -21.11
CA LEU A 141 0.89 13.60 -20.90
C LEU A 141 0.92 14.98 -21.55
N LYS A 142 0.46 15.10 -22.80
CA LYS A 142 0.38 16.36 -23.51
C LYS A 142 -0.56 17.36 -22.84
N GLN A 143 -1.68 16.89 -22.29
CA GLN A 143 -2.61 17.73 -21.54
C GLN A 143 -1.96 18.31 -20.28
N GLU A 144 -1.24 17.49 -19.51
CA GLU A 144 -0.56 17.94 -18.29
C GLU A 144 0.64 18.85 -18.61
N GLU A 145 1.38 18.60 -19.69
CA GLU A 145 2.44 19.50 -20.18
C GLU A 145 1.87 20.88 -20.53
N ASN A 146 0.77 20.93 -21.29
CA ASN A 146 0.12 22.20 -21.65
C ASN A 146 -0.36 22.94 -20.39
N LYS A 147 -0.95 22.23 -19.43
CA LYS A 147 -1.38 22.82 -18.17
C LYS A 147 -0.23 23.43 -17.39
N ALA A 148 0.89 22.72 -17.27
CA ALA A 148 2.09 23.23 -16.61
C ALA A 148 2.65 24.46 -17.33
N ILE A 149 2.67 24.48 -18.66
CA ILE A 149 3.08 25.64 -19.46
C ILE A 149 2.16 26.82 -19.20
N CYS A 150 0.84 26.62 -19.19
CA CYS A 150 -0.12 27.68 -18.88
C CYS A 150 0.09 28.26 -17.47
N GLU A 151 0.33 27.40 -16.46
CA GLU A 151 0.59 27.86 -15.09
C GLU A 151 1.84 28.73 -15.01
N VAL A 152 2.94 28.36 -15.68
CA VAL A 152 4.17 29.15 -15.76
C VAL A 152 3.94 30.48 -16.48
N CYS A 153 3.20 30.47 -17.60
CA CYS A 153 2.85 31.70 -18.32
C CYS A 153 2.00 32.65 -17.50
N ILE A 154 0.99 32.12 -16.79
CA ILE A 154 0.13 32.92 -15.91
C ILE A 154 0.96 33.57 -14.78
N ASP A 155 1.86 32.81 -14.16
CA ASP A 155 2.72 33.33 -13.09
C ASP A 155 3.68 34.41 -13.60
N TYR A 156 4.26 34.20 -14.79
CA TYR A 156 5.08 35.21 -15.44
C TYR A 156 4.28 36.50 -15.72
N LEU A 157 3.06 36.41 -16.27
CA LEU A 157 2.23 37.57 -16.55
C LEU A 157 1.76 38.30 -15.30
N LYS A 158 1.46 37.58 -14.23
CA LYS A 158 1.17 38.18 -12.90
C LYS A 158 2.37 39.04 -12.44
N ASN A 159 3.57 38.48 -12.53
CA ASN A 159 4.79 39.17 -12.11
C ASN A 159 5.11 40.40 -12.97
N CYS A 160 4.66 40.39 -14.25
CA CYS A 160 4.80 41.54 -15.17
C CYS A 160 3.61 42.52 -15.08
N ASN A 161 2.63 42.32 -14.20
CA ASN A 161 1.38 43.08 -14.10
C ASN A 161 0.54 43.14 -15.40
N LYS A 162 0.64 42.13 -16.24
CA LYS A 162 -0.04 42.04 -17.54
C LYS A 162 -1.24 41.09 -17.55
N LEU A 163 -1.54 40.41 -16.45
CA LEU A 163 -2.59 39.39 -16.40
C LEU A 163 -4.01 39.96 -16.60
N GLY A 164 -4.22 41.25 -16.39
CA GLY A 164 -5.52 41.89 -16.65
C GLY A 164 -5.88 42.08 -18.12
N GLU A 165 -4.95 41.83 -19.02
CA GLU A 165 -5.10 42.05 -20.47
C GLU A 165 -5.38 40.75 -21.26
N VAL A 166 -5.19 39.58 -20.64
CA VAL A 166 -5.33 38.26 -21.28
C VAL A 166 -6.11 37.31 -20.39
N SER A 167 -7.17 36.69 -20.92
CA SER A 167 -7.92 35.68 -20.18
C SER A 167 -7.15 34.35 -20.12
N GLN A 168 -7.45 33.53 -19.12
CA GLN A 168 -6.86 32.20 -18.97
C GLN A 168 -7.21 31.29 -20.17
N ASP A 169 -8.39 31.46 -20.75
CA ASP A 169 -8.89 30.69 -21.90
C ASP A 169 -8.15 31.04 -23.20
N ASP A 170 -7.70 32.28 -23.33
CA ASP A 170 -6.91 32.74 -24.50
C ASP A 170 -5.49 32.19 -24.52
N MET A 171 -4.99 31.73 -23.37
CA MET A 171 -3.60 31.22 -23.26
C MET A 171 -3.50 29.70 -23.42
N CYS A 172 -4.62 28.98 -23.28
CA CYS A 172 -4.68 27.51 -23.33
C CYS A 172 -5.29 26.99 -24.64
N SER A 173 -5.69 27.85 -25.58
CA SER A 173 -6.17 27.51 -26.91
C SER A 173 -5.03 27.52 -27.92
#